data_e16145a1119df01a633ef828c2b22768
#
_entry.id   e16145a1119df01a633ef828c2b22768
#
_cell.length_a   1.000
_cell.length_b   1.000
_cell.length_c   1.000
_cell.angle_alpha   90.00
_cell.angle_beta   90.00
_cell.angle_gamma   90.00
#
_symmetry.space_group_name_H-M   'P 1'
#
loop_
_entity.id
_entity.type
_entity.pdbx_description
1 polymer ?
#
loop_
_entity_poly.entity_id
_entity_poly.type
_entity_poly.pdbx_seq_one_letter_code
_entity_poly.pdbx_strand_id
1 'polypeptide(L)'
;MRSNPTGRQLRFGSELRKLRERAGLTATQAGQLLGVKQNQISNMEAGRIGVSPERVRALARHYGCVDTDIVTALGNMTSDRTRGWWEEYREILPAPLLDLAEIEHHARRLRTAVTVHIPGLFQTAEYAREVFRQDVPELSPPDIEHRISFRIKRQAVLFRDPPTPQQAVIHEAALRMQFGGPTVTRNQLQHLLDMGEREHITLLVIPFSAGTFAGSGQSIYYFLGPVPQLDTVNLDQSHGPVFLDAEAQLDKYRVLLGRMEATALDRDGSRDFIHNIVRDL
;
A
#
# COMPACT_ATOMS: atom_id res chain seq x y z
N MET A 1 8.57 -25.59 9.74
CA MET A 1 8.68 -25.12 8.34
C MET A 1 9.23 -23.70 8.34
N ARG A 2 10.17 -23.33 7.48
CA ARG A 2 10.54 -21.92 7.32
C ARG A 2 9.37 -21.22 6.60
N SER A 3 8.74 -20.25 7.24
CA SER A 3 7.71 -19.43 6.61
C SER A 3 8.33 -18.67 5.42
N ASN A 4 7.59 -18.49 4.34
CA ASN A 4 8.01 -17.61 3.26
C ASN A 4 8.26 -16.19 3.81
N PRO A 5 9.25 -15.45 3.28
CA PRO A 5 9.46 -14.06 3.66
C PRO A 5 8.21 -13.22 3.42
N THR A 6 7.92 -12.26 4.30
CA THR A 6 6.85 -11.28 4.10
C THR A 6 7.24 -10.26 3.03
N GLY A 7 6.27 -9.54 2.47
CA GLY A 7 6.51 -8.46 1.51
C GLY A 7 7.52 -7.43 2.06
N ARG A 8 7.43 -7.09 3.36
CA ARG A 8 8.37 -6.18 4.02
C ARG A 8 9.79 -6.75 4.11
N GLN A 9 9.95 -8.06 4.36
CA GLN A 9 11.25 -8.73 4.39
C GLN A 9 11.87 -8.79 2.99
N LEU A 10 11.06 -9.07 1.97
CA LEU A 10 11.50 -9.05 0.56
C LEU A 10 11.93 -7.62 0.16
N ARG A 11 11.16 -6.61 0.57
CA ARG A 11 11.47 -5.20 0.32
C ARG A 11 12.80 -4.78 0.94
N PHE A 12 13.02 -5.14 2.20
CA PHE A 12 14.28 -4.91 2.90
C PHE A 12 15.46 -5.58 2.17
N GLY A 13 15.31 -6.85 1.80
CA GLY A 13 16.34 -7.59 1.08
C GLY A 13 16.67 -7.00 -0.29
N SER A 14 15.65 -6.54 -1.01
CA SER A 14 15.78 -5.83 -2.30
C SER A 14 16.65 -4.56 -2.14
N GLU A 15 16.43 -3.76 -1.10
CA GLU A 15 17.24 -2.57 -0.86
C GLU A 15 18.69 -2.89 -0.49
N LEU A 16 18.94 -3.89 0.33
CA LEU A 16 20.30 -4.35 0.61
C LEU A 16 21.02 -4.74 -0.68
N ARG A 17 20.33 -5.44 -1.57
CA ARG A 17 20.86 -5.83 -2.87
C ARG A 17 21.17 -4.61 -3.74
N LYS A 18 20.26 -3.63 -3.83
CA LYS A 18 20.48 -2.38 -4.58
C LYS A 18 21.70 -1.63 -4.06
N LEU A 19 21.88 -1.53 -2.73
CA LEU A 19 23.06 -0.90 -2.13
C LEU A 19 24.36 -1.62 -2.54
N ARG A 20 24.38 -2.96 -2.50
CA ARG A 20 25.54 -3.74 -2.94
C ARG A 20 25.85 -3.57 -4.42
N GLU A 21 24.82 -3.60 -5.27
CA GLU A 21 24.97 -3.46 -6.73
C GLU A 21 25.44 -2.06 -7.12
N ARG A 22 24.95 -1.01 -6.44
CA ARG A 22 25.46 0.37 -6.61
C ARG A 22 26.94 0.51 -6.23
N ALA A 23 27.42 -0.27 -5.27
CA ALA A 23 28.82 -0.35 -4.90
C ALA A 23 29.66 -1.18 -5.90
N GLY A 24 29.08 -1.74 -6.95
CA GLY A 24 29.76 -2.58 -7.93
C GLY A 24 30.19 -3.95 -7.40
N LEU A 25 29.65 -4.41 -6.27
CA LEU A 25 30.09 -5.64 -5.60
C LEU A 25 29.18 -6.82 -6.00
N THR A 26 29.84 -7.97 -6.25
CA THR A 26 29.15 -9.26 -6.30
C THR A 26 28.80 -9.74 -4.89
N ALA A 27 27.83 -10.66 -4.76
CA ALA A 27 27.50 -11.26 -3.48
C ALA A 27 28.67 -12.01 -2.84
N THR A 28 29.58 -12.55 -3.65
CA THR A 28 30.83 -13.20 -3.18
C THR A 28 31.77 -12.18 -2.55
N GLN A 29 32.04 -11.06 -3.23
CA GLN A 29 32.86 -9.98 -2.71
C GLN A 29 32.28 -9.36 -1.43
N ALA A 30 30.99 -9.13 -1.40
CA ALA A 30 30.30 -8.66 -0.19
C ALA A 30 30.44 -9.66 0.97
N GLY A 31 30.38 -10.96 0.68
CA GLY A 31 30.60 -12.01 1.66
C GLY A 31 32.01 -11.97 2.24
N GLN A 32 33.02 -11.79 1.39
CA GLN A 32 34.44 -11.67 1.80
C GLN A 32 34.66 -10.45 2.71
N LEU A 33 34.09 -9.28 2.37
CA LEU A 33 34.19 -8.06 3.18
C LEU A 33 33.59 -8.22 4.59
N LEU A 34 32.57 -9.05 4.72
CA LEU A 34 31.88 -9.28 5.99
C LEU A 34 32.31 -10.54 6.72
N GLY A 35 33.27 -11.29 6.17
CA GLY A 35 33.71 -12.58 6.74
C GLY A 35 32.64 -13.67 6.73
N VAL A 36 31.71 -13.64 5.76
CA VAL A 36 30.59 -14.59 5.63
C VAL A 36 30.56 -15.24 4.25
N LYS A 37 29.89 -16.38 4.15
CA LYS A 37 29.71 -17.07 2.85
C LYS A 37 28.72 -16.30 1.95
N GLN A 38 28.96 -16.35 0.64
CA GLN A 38 28.10 -15.75 -0.40
C GLN A 38 26.62 -16.10 -0.22
N ASN A 39 26.29 -17.35 0.17
CA ASN A 39 24.91 -17.77 0.38
C ASN A 39 24.21 -17.03 1.55
N GLN A 40 24.96 -16.55 2.54
CA GLN A 40 24.39 -15.71 3.60
C GLN A 40 23.98 -14.34 3.08
N ILE A 41 24.80 -13.72 2.21
CA ILE A 41 24.45 -12.47 1.54
C ILE A 41 23.17 -12.68 0.71
N SER A 42 23.14 -13.70 -0.14
CA SER A 42 21.98 -14.01 -0.97
C SER A 42 20.71 -14.29 -0.14
N ASN A 43 20.82 -14.93 1.02
CA ASN A 43 19.70 -15.17 1.90
C ASN A 43 19.21 -13.89 2.63
N MET A 44 20.12 -12.97 2.99
CA MET A 44 19.76 -11.65 3.51
C MET A 44 19.00 -10.84 2.45
N GLU A 45 19.52 -10.79 1.22
CA GLU A 45 18.94 -10.08 0.09
C GLU A 45 17.61 -10.70 -0.38
N ALA A 46 17.40 -11.99 -0.15
CA ALA A 46 16.13 -12.69 -0.40
C ALA A 46 15.14 -12.64 0.79
N GLY A 47 15.45 -11.87 1.85
CA GLY A 47 14.59 -11.77 3.03
C GLY A 47 14.43 -13.03 3.86
N ARG A 48 15.23 -14.09 3.58
CA ARG A 48 15.09 -15.42 4.21
C ARG A 48 15.72 -15.53 5.60
N ILE A 49 16.63 -14.62 5.92
CA ILE A 49 17.28 -14.53 7.23
C ILE A 49 17.24 -13.10 7.76
N GLY A 50 17.01 -12.97 9.06
CA GLY A 50 17.01 -11.68 9.73
C GLY A 50 18.40 -11.05 9.76
N VAL A 51 18.43 -9.73 9.69
CA VAL A 51 19.64 -8.91 9.77
C VAL A 51 19.49 -7.98 10.97
N SER A 52 20.51 -7.83 11.82
CA SER A 52 20.43 -6.88 12.93
C SER A 52 20.70 -5.45 12.45
N PRO A 53 20.23 -4.41 13.18
CA PRO A 53 20.54 -3.02 12.82
C PRO A 53 22.03 -2.71 12.73
N GLU A 54 22.85 -3.32 13.59
CA GLU A 54 24.31 -3.18 13.58
C GLU A 54 24.89 -3.76 12.28
N ARG A 55 24.34 -4.89 11.84
CA ARG A 55 24.78 -5.53 10.59
C ARG A 55 24.36 -4.72 9.37
N VAL A 56 23.17 -4.08 9.40
CA VAL A 56 22.75 -3.12 8.35
C VAL A 56 23.76 -1.98 8.24
N ARG A 57 24.14 -1.38 9.37
CA ARG A 57 25.15 -0.30 9.38
C ARG A 57 26.52 -0.76 8.89
N ALA A 58 26.93 -1.98 9.23
CA ALA A 58 28.19 -2.56 8.75
C ALA A 58 28.15 -2.78 7.22
N LEU A 59 27.07 -3.36 6.70
CA LEU A 59 26.85 -3.54 5.26
C LEU A 59 26.90 -2.19 4.53
N ALA A 60 26.16 -1.19 5.01
CA ALA A 60 26.11 0.14 4.41
C ALA A 60 27.51 0.79 4.33
N ARG A 61 28.31 0.68 5.39
CA ARG A 61 29.69 1.19 5.39
C ARG A 61 30.58 0.47 4.35
N HIS A 62 30.48 -0.85 4.26
CA HIS A 62 31.27 -1.63 3.27
C HIS A 62 30.83 -1.35 1.84
N TYR A 63 29.55 -0.99 1.64
CA TYR A 63 29.00 -0.61 0.33
C TYR A 63 29.20 0.87 0.00
N GLY A 64 29.87 1.65 0.88
CA GLY A 64 30.10 3.08 0.67
C GLY A 64 28.82 3.92 0.65
N CYS A 65 27.75 3.44 1.30
CA CYS A 65 26.49 4.19 1.39
C CYS A 65 26.65 5.36 2.35
N VAL A 66 26.57 6.58 1.81
CA VAL A 66 26.66 7.84 2.57
C VAL A 66 25.30 8.36 3.03
N ASP A 67 24.21 7.84 2.49
CA ASP A 67 22.84 8.21 2.85
C ASP A 67 22.48 7.60 4.20
N THR A 68 22.59 8.39 5.25
CA THR A 68 22.32 7.98 6.63
C THR A 68 20.83 7.70 6.87
N ASP A 69 19.94 8.32 6.11
CA ASP A 69 18.49 8.21 6.29
C ASP A 69 18.01 6.83 5.83
N ILE A 70 18.48 6.36 4.66
CA ILE A 70 18.16 5.01 4.21
C ILE A 70 18.75 3.95 5.15
N VAL A 71 19.98 4.15 5.65
CA VAL A 71 20.61 3.21 6.59
C VAL A 71 19.84 3.13 7.90
N THR A 72 19.38 4.27 8.42
CA THR A 72 18.57 4.34 9.63
C THR A 72 17.21 3.68 9.40
N ALA A 73 16.56 3.98 8.28
CA ALA A 73 15.28 3.41 7.92
C ALA A 73 15.34 1.87 7.79
N LEU A 74 16.37 1.35 7.12
CA LEU A 74 16.61 -0.10 7.00
C LEU A 74 16.90 -0.73 8.36
N GLY A 75 17.67 -0.07 9.23
CA GLY A 75 17.91 -0.52 10.60
C GLY A 75 16.60 -0.66 11.39
N ASN A 76 15.72 0.33 11.29
CA ASN A 76 14.42 0.31 11.96
C ASN A 76 13.51 -0.81 11.43
N MET A 77 13.58 -1.13 10.13
CA MET A 77 12.82 -2.26 9.56
C MET A 77 13.20 -3.60 10.20
N THR A 78 14.44 -3.73 10.70
CA THR A 78 14.93 -4.98 11.30
C THR A 78 14.76 -5.04 12.81
N SER A 79 14.54 -3.90 13.47
CA SER A 79 14.34 -3.81 14.93
C SER A 79 12.94 -4.22 15.34
N ASP A 80 11.96 -3.94 14.50
CA ASP A 80 10.56 -4.28 14.74
C ASP A 80 10.32 -5.75 14.41
N ARG A 81 10.32 -6.58 15.45
CA ARG A 81 10.05 -8.02 15.37
C ARG A 81 8.66 -8.38 15.88
N THR A 82 7.84 -7.39 16.20
CA THR A 82 6.47 -7.63 16.66
C THR A 82 5.65 -8.18 15.49
N ARG A 83 4.96 -9.27 15.75
CA ARG A 83 3.98 -9.78 14.78
C ARG A 83 2.80 -8.83 14.77
N GLY A 84 2.50 -8.26 13.63
CA GLY A 84 1.32 -7.41 13.48
C GLY A 84 0.02 -8.22 13.56
N TRP A 85 -1.09 -7.54 13.78
CA TRP A 85 -2.42 -8.15 13.87
C TRP A 85 -2.81 -8.96 12.62
N TRP A 86 -2.24 -8.67 11.44
CA TRP A 86 -2.50 -9.41 10.19
C TRP A 86 -2.04 -10.85 10.23
N GLU A 87 -1.10 -11.19 11.12
CA GLU A 87 -0.64 -12.57 11.32
C GLU A 87 -1.74 -13.52 11.82
N GLU A 88 -2.79 -12.99 12.47
CA GLU A 88 -3.97 -13.77 12.88
C GLU A 88 -4.71 -14.38 11.66
N TYR A 89 -4.53 -13.80 10.49
CA TYR A 89 -5.18 -14.23 9.24
C TYR A 89 -4.29 -15.11 8.35
N ARG A 90 -3.09 -15.48 8.80
CA ARG A 90 -2.08 -16.18 7.98
C ARG A 90 -2.59 -17.51 7.41
N GLU A 91 -3.38 -18.25 8.17
CA GLU A 91 -3.94 -19.53 7.76
C GLU A 91 -5.31 -19.38 7.06
N ILE A 92 -5.83 -18.16 6.97
CA ILE A 92 -7.18 -17.86 6.48
C ILE A 92 -7.13 -17.14 5.14
N LEU A 93 -6.21 -16.16 5.00
CA LEU A 93 -6.15 -15.28 3.83
C LEU A 93 -4.86 -15.49 3.02
N PRO A 94 -4.91 -15.23 1.71
CA PRO A 94 -3.71 -15.25 0.86
C PRO A 94 -2.62 -14.29 1.36
N ALA A 95 -1.37 -14.74 1.33
CA ALA A 95 -0.22 -13.97 1.80
C ALA A 95 -0.13 -12.54 1.23
N PRO A 96 -0.43 -12.25 -0.06
CA PRO A 96 -0.38 -10.89 -0.58
C PRO A 96 -1.34 -9.90 0.11
N LEU A 97 -2.45 -10.36 0.70
CA LEU A 97 -3.34 -9.50 1.49
C LEU A 97 -2.70 -9.13 2.83
N LEU A 98 -1.98 -10.06 3.46
CA LEU A 98 -1.24 -9.81 4.69
C LEU A 98 -0.10 -8.81 4.43
N ASP A 99 0.62 -8.99 3.32
CA ASP A 99 1.68 -8.08 2.89
C ASP A 99 1.15 -6.66 2.67
N LEU A 100 -0.06 -6.53 2.08
CA LEU A 100 -0.72 -5.24 1.91
C LEU A 100 -1.00 -4.57 3.27
N ALA A 101 -1.55 -5.30 4.24
CA ALA A 101 -1.81 -4.77 5.58
C ALA A 101 -0.52 -4.38 6.31
N GLU A 102 0.56 -5.16 6.17
CA GLU A 102 1.87 -4.84 6.74
C GLU A 102 2.44 -3.56 6.13
N ILE A 103 2.36 -3.38 4.81
CA ILE A 103 2.83 -2.17 4.11
C ILE A 103 2.01 -0.94 4.55
N GLU A 104 0.68 -1.04 4.60
CA GLU A 104 -0.20 0.03 5.08
C GLU A 104 0.12 0.43 6.52
N HIS A 105 0.34 -0.57 7.38
CA HIS A 105 0.66 -0.34 8.79
C HIS A 105 1.95 0.48 8.98
N HIS A 106 2.96 0.21 8.18
CA HIS A 106 4.26 0.88 8.27
C HIS A 106 4.38 2.13 7.39
N ALA A 107 3.40 2.41 6.54
CA ALA A 107 3.40 3.62 5.72
C ALA A 107 3.26 4.88 6.57
N ARG A 108 3.99 5.93 6.20
CA ARG A 108 3.90 7.26 6.80
C ARG A 108 2.80 8.11 6.18
N ARG A 109 2.43 7.82 4.95
CA ARG A 109 1.36 8.47 4.21
C ARG A 109 0.87 7.54 3.11
N LEU A 110 -0.39 7.64 2.77
CA LEU A 110 -1.04 6.89 1.71
C LEU A 110 -1.54 7.84 0.62
N ARG A 111 -1.32 7.48 -0.65
CA ARG A 111 -1.94 8.14 -1.81
C ARG A 111 -2.60 7.06 -2.66
N THR A 112 -3.84 7.30 -3.03
CA THR A 112 -4.63 6.31 -3.77
C THR A 112 -5.32 6.98 -4.95
N ALA A 113 -5.41 6.30 -6.08
CA ALA A 113 -6.26 6.71 -7.20
C ALA A 113 -7.06 5.50 -7.67
N VAL A 114 -8.39 5.65 -7.78
CA VAL A 114 -9.30 4.58 -8.14
C VAL A 114 -10.36 5.05 -9.15
N THR A 115 -10.81 4.11 -10.00
CA THR A 115 -11.80 4.40 -11.05
C THR A 115 -13.09 3.59 -10.94
N VAL A 116 -13.08 2.45 -10.26
CA VAL A 116 -14.21 1.50 -10.23
C VAL A 116 -14.80 1.32 -8.83
N HIS A 117 -13.96 1.14 -7.82
CA HIS A 117 -14.41 0.90 -6.45
C HIS A 117 -13.98 2.06 -5.54
N ILE A 118 -14.74 2.30 -4.47
CA ILE A 118 -14.28 3.13 -3.36
C ILE A 118 -13.00 2.50 -2.78
N PRO A 119 -11.96 3.27 -2.40
CA PRO A 119 -10.74 2.73 -1.81
C PRO A 119 -11.04 1.84 -0.60
N GLY A 120 -10.39 0.69 -0.49
CA GLY A 120 -10.69 -0.32 0.53
C GLY A 120 -10.66 0.20 1.97
N LEU A 121 -9.80 1.17 2.29
CA LEU A 121 -9.72 1.78 3.62
C LEU A 121 -10.91 2.72 3.93
N PHE A 122 -11.75 3.04 2.95
CA PHE A 122 -12.95 3.87 3.12
C PHE A 122 -14.24 3.10 2.89
N GLN A 123 -14.18 1.77 2.71
CA GLN A 123 -15.39 0.99 2.48
C GLN A 123 -16.11 0.66 3.79
N THR A 124 -17.45 0.74 3.76
CA THR A 124 -18.30 0.15 4.80
C THR A 124 -18.31 -1.38 4.65
N ALA A 125 -18.72 -2.10 5.71
CA ALA A 125 -18.79 -3.56 5.68
C ALA A 125 -19.80 -4.05 4.62
N GLU A 126 -20.93 -3.37 4.47
CA GLU A 126 -21.95 -3.70 3.49
C GLU A 126 -21.46 -3.53 2.06
N TYR A 127 -20.82 -2.39 1.76
CA TYR A 127 -20.24 -2.15 0.44
C TYR A 127 -19.12 -3.15 0.12
N ALA A 128 -18.23 -3.41 1.07
CA ALA A 128 -17.15 -4.40 0.92
C ALA A 128 -17.70 -5.81 0.63
N ARG A 129 -18.81 -6.20 1.28
CA ARG A 129 -19.48 -7.48 1.03
C ARG A 129 -19.93 -7.60 -0.43
N GLU A 130 -20.54 -6.57 -0.96
CA GLU A 130 -20.98 -6.57 -2.36
C GLU A 130 -19.81 -6.60 -3.35
N VAL A 131 -18.70 -5.93 -3.05
CA VAL A 131 -17.47 -6.01 -3.84
C VAL A 131 -16.92 -7.43 -3.84
N PHE A 132 -16.80 -8.09 -2.66
CA PHE A 132 -16.26 -9.45 -2.56
C PHE A 132 -17.17 -10.53 -3.17
N ARG A 133 -18.48 -10.28 -3.29
CA ARG A 133 -19.39 -11.17 -4.02
C ARG A 133 -19.12 -11.24 -5.52
N GLN A 134 -18.37 -10.27 -6.06
CA GLN A 134 -18.00 -10.24 -7.47
C GLN A 134 -16.63 -10.91 -7.74
N ASP A 135 -15.95 -11.45 -6.72
CA ASP A 135 -14.67 -12.13 -6.90
C ASP A 135 -14.81 -13.40 -7.76
N VAL A 136 -13.80 -13.66 -8.59
CA VAL A 136 -13.73 -14.85 -9.44
C VAL A 136 -12.43 -15.60 -9.11
N PRO A 137 -12.50 -16.86 -8.68
CA PRO A 137 -13.72 -17.66 -8.43
C PRO A 137 -14.56 -17.13 -7.28
N GLU A 138 -15.85 -17.46 -7.27
CA GLU A 138 -16.78 -17.04 -6.22
C GLU A 138 -16.29 -17.49 -4.83
N LEU A 139 -16.32 -16.55 -3.89
CA LEU A 139 -15.92 -16.81 -2.50
C LEU A 139 -17.08 -17.45 -1.71
N SER A 140 -16.74 -18.38 -0.83
CA SER A 140 -17.72 -18.90 0.14
C SER A 140 -18.17 -17.79 1.12
N PRO A 141 -19.40 -17.88 1.68
CA PRO A 141 -19.85 -16.90 2.66
C PRO A 141 -18.89 -16.71 3.86
N PRO A 142 -18.28 -17.75 4.46
CA PRO A 142 -17.26 -17.57 5.49
C PRO A 142 -16.03 -16.80 4.99
N ASP A 143 -15.56 -17.06 3.76
CA ASP A 143 -14.38 -16.37 3.20
C ASP A 143 -14.68 -14.89 2.98
N ILE A 144 -15.89 -14.54 2.55
CA ILE A 144 -16.35 -13.15 2.43
C ILE A 144 -16.28 -12.45 3.81
N GLU A 145 -16.80 -13.08 4.86
CA GLU A 145 -16.80 -12.48 6.22
C GLU A 145 -15.36 -12.33 6.76
N HIS A 146 -14.47 -13.29 6.51
CA HIS A 146 -13.05 -13.15 6.85
C HIS A 146 -12.41 -11.97 6.14
N ARG A 147 -12.68 -11.79 4.85
CA ARG A 147 -12.15 -10.64 4.07
C ARG A 147 -12.72 -9.32 4.53
N ILE A 148 -14.01 -9.26 4.92
CA ILE A 148 -14.63 -8.07 5.49
C ILE A 148 -13.97 -7.72 6.83
N SER A 149 -13.89 -8.68 7.75
CA SER A 149 -13.24 -8.51 9.05
C SER A 149 -11.81 -7.97 8.89
N PHE A 150 -11.04 -8.57 7.99
CA PHE A 150 -9.69 -8.14 7.67
C PHE A 150 -9.66 -6.70 7.10
N ARG A 151 -10.58 -6.35 6.17
CA ARG A 151 -10.69 -5.01 5.60
C ARG A 151 -10.99 -3.95 6.65
N ILE A 152 -11.91 -4.23 7.57
CA ILE A 152 -12.24 -3.30 8.66
C ILE A 152 -11.05 -3.13 9.62
N LYS A 153 -10.34 -4.22 9.96
CA LYS A 153 -9.11 -4.11 10.78
C LYS A 153 -8.03 -3.26 10.13
N ARG A 154 -7.87 -3.32 8.79
CA ARG A 154 -6.90 -2.49 8.06
C ARG A 154 -7.17 -1.00 8.24
N GLN A 155 -8.44 -0.59 8.36
CA GLN A 155 -8.82 0.82 8.55
C GLN A 155 -8.25 1.43 9.82
N ALA A 156 -7.83 0.62 10.80
CA ALA A 156 -7.22 1.09 12.05
C ALA A 156 -6.03 2.04 11.83
N VAL A 157 -5.35 1.98 10.67
CA VAL A 157 -4.26 2.92 10.33
C VAL A 157 -4.72 4.37 10.21
N LEU A 158 -6.01 4.59 9.90
CA LEU A 158 -6.62 5.92 9.81
C LEU A 158 -7.09 6.47 11.16
N PHE A 159 -7.14 5.62 12.21
CA PHE A 159 -7.69 5.97 13.53
C PHE A 159 -6.69 5.85 14.66
N ARG A 160 -5.50 5.30 14.40
CA ARG A 160 -4.42 5.20 15.40
C ARG A 160 -3.88 6.59 15.78
N ASP A 161 -3.04 6.66 16.80
CA ASP A 161 -2.35 7.88 17.22
C ASP A 161 -0.82 7.74 16.97
N PRO A 162 -0.20 8.59 16.13
CA PRO A 162 -0.83 9.48 15.17
C PRO A 162 -1.49 8.72 14.01
N PRO A 163 -2.59 9.23 13.42
CA PRO A 163 -3.23 8.59 12.27
C PRO A 163 -2.36 8.71 11.03
N THR A 164 -2.46 7.71 10.14
CA THR A 164 -1.76 7.77 8.86
C THR A 164 -2.48 8.72 7.90
N PRO A 165 -1.84 9.81 7.42
CA PRO A 165 -2.46 10.69 6.44
C PRO A 165 -2.77 9.96 5.15
N GLN A 166 -3.97 10.16 4.61
CA GLN A 166 -4.40 9.56 3.34
C GLN A 166 -4.99 10.59 2.40
N GLN A 167 -4.54 10.54 1.16
CA GLN A 167 -5.11 11.28 0.04
C GLN A 167 -5.66 10.29 -0.98
N ALA A 168 -6.93 10.44 -1.37
CA ALA A 168 -7.57 9.59 -2.36
C ALA A 168 -8.16 10.42 -3.50
N VAL A 169 -7.77 10.08 -4.72
CA VAL A 169 -8.38 10.58 -5.96
C VAL A 169 -9.36 9.51 -6.44
N ILE A 170 -10.63 9.87 -6.50
CA ILE A 170 -11.72 8.96 -6.85
C ILE A 170 -12.39 9.47 -8.13
N HIS A 171 -12.38 8.65 -9.17
CA HIS A 171 -13.11 9.00 -10.38
C HIS A 171 -14.63 8.90 -10.16
N GLU A 172 -15.40 9.79 -10.78
CA GLU A 172 -16.87 9.85 -10.66
C GLU A 172 -17.55 8.50 -10.91
N ALA A 173 -17.01 7.65 -11.80
CA ALA A 173 -17.54 6.32 -12.05
C ALA A 173 -17.62 5.46 -10.78
N ALA A 174 -16.60 5.49 -9.92
CA ALA A 174 -16.59 4.74 -8.65
C ALA A 174 -17.67 5.21 -7.67
N LEU A 175 -18.02 6.51 -7.70
CA LEU A 175 -19.06 7.09 -6.85
C LEU A 175 -20.48 6.73 -7.33
N ARG A 176 -20.67 6.54 -8.65
CA ARG A 176 -21.96 6.25 -9.27
C ARG A 176 -22.25 4.77 -9.45
N MET A 177 -21.25 3.89 -9.35
CA MET A 177 -21.47 2.45 -9.38
C MET A 177 -22.20 1.98 -8.10
N GLN A 178 -23.37 1.39 -8.28
CA GLN A 178 -24.28 1.04 -7.19
C GLN A 178 -24.03 -0.40 -6.70
N PHE A 179 -22.85 -0.65 -6.12
CA PHE A 179 -22.59 -1.94 -5.46
C PHE A 179 -23.55 -2.14 -4.29
N GLY A 180 -24.38 -3.20 -4.34
CA GLY A 180 -25.41 -3.49 -3.35
C GLY A 180 -26.68 -2.63 -3.48
N GLY A 181 -26.82 -1.87 -4.57
CA GLY A 181 -27.97 -1.03 -4.86
C GLY A 181 -27.92 0.36 -4.19
N PRO A 182 -28.98 1.18 -4.40
CA PRO A 182 -28.97 2.59 -3.99
C PRO A 182 -28.75 2.82 -2.50
N THR A 183 -29.33 1.98 -1.64
CA THR A 183 -29.24 2.14 -0.19
C THR A 183 -27.80 1.92 0.31
N VAL A 184 -27.14 0.84 -0.13
CA VAL A 184 -25.75 0.55 0.26
C VAL A 184 -24.83 1.63 -0.28
N THR A 185 -25.05 2.07 -1.53
CA THR A 185 -24.24 3.15 -2.14
C THR A 185 -24.43 4.47 -1.40
N ARG A 186 -25.66 4.85 -1.04
CA ARG A 186 -25.89 6.07 -0.26
C ARG A 186 -25.16 6.03 1.09
N ASN A 187 -25.25 4.92 1.83
CA ASN A 187 -24.56 4.77 3.12
C ASN A 187 -23.04 4.83 2.94
N GLN A 188 -22.51 4.22 1.88
CA GLN A 188 -21.10 4.27 1.54
C GLN A 188 -20.63 5.70 1.23
N LEU A 189 -21.37 6.45 0.45
CA LEU A 189 -21.01 7.84 0.12
C LEU A 189 -21.14 8.76 1.33
N GLN A 190 -22.15 8.56 2.20
CA GLN A 190 -22.24 9.29 3.46
C GLN A 190 -21.02 9.01 4.35
N HIS A 191 -20.63 7.73 4.50
CA HIS A 191 -19.40 7.36 5.22
C HIS A 191 -18.15 8.02 4.60
N LEU A 192 -18.08 8.12 3.27
CA LEU A 192 -16.96 8.79 2.60
C LEU A 192 -16.91 10.28 2.94
N LEU A 193 -18.06 10.97 3.00
CA LEU A 193 -18.16 12.36 3.44
C LEU A 193 -17.68 12.52 4.89
N ASP A 194 -18.15 11.66 5.80
CA ASP A 194 -17.77 11.69 7.22
C ASP A 194 -16.24 11.46 7.40
N MET A 195 -15.65 10.61 6.57
CA MET A 195 -14.19 10.41 6.55
C MET A 195 -13.46 11.65 6.03
N GLY A 196 -14.02 12.33 5.03
CA GLY A 196 -13.46 13.56 4.45
C GLY A 196 -13.41 14.76 5.41
N GLU A 197 -14.19 14.76 6.49
CA GLU A 197 -14.13 15.81 7.53
C GLU A 197 -12.87 15.71 8.42
N ARG A 198 -12.13 14.59 8.36
CA ARG A 198 -10.91 14.41 9.15
C ARG A 198 -9.74 15.17 8.52
N GLU A 199 -8.96 15.88 9.32
CA GLU A 199 -7.83 16.71 8.84
C GLU A 199 -6.78 15.93 8.07
N HIS A 200 -6.50 14.68 8.47
CA HIS A 200 -5.50 13.81 7.84
C HIS A 200 -6.01 13.05 6.61
N ILE A 201 -7.29 13.24 6.22
CA ILE A 201 -7.90 12.63 5.04
C ILE A 201 -8.23 13.70 4.01
N THR A 202 -7.77 13.48 2.77
CA THR A 202 -8.08 14.33 1.62
C THR A 202 -8.76 13.48 0.56
N LEU A 203 -10.00 13.82 0.23
CA LEU A 203 -10.76 13.18 -0.85
C LEU A 203 -10.87 14.17 -2.01
N LEU A 204 -10.48 13.72 -3.20
CA LEU A 204 -10.52 14.48 -4.45
C LEU A 204 -11.30 13.68 -5.49
N VAL A 205 -12.14 14.34 -6.26
CA VAL A 205 -12.98 13.71 -7.29
C VAL A 205 -12.56 14.16 -8.68
N ILE A 206 -12.34 13.20 -9.57
CA ILE A 206 -12.23 13.49 -11.02
C ILE A 206 -13.62 13.27 -11.62
N PRO A 207 -14.32 14.35 -12.00
CA PRO A 207 -15.65 14.24 -12.62
C PRO A 207 -15.55 13.81 -14.09
N PHE A 208 -16.60 13.24 -14.65
CA PHE A 208 -16.68 12.94 -16.10
C PHE A 208 -16.43 14.18 -16.96
N SER A 209 -16.83 15.36 -16.50
CA SER A 209 -16.62 16.63 -17.18
C SER A 209 -15.15 17.04 -17.30
N ALA A 210 -14.23 16.43 -16.54
CA ALA A 210 -12.80 16.63 -16.71
C ALA A 210 -12.28 16.03 -18.06
N GLY A 211 -13.06 15.16 -18.68
CA GLY A 211 -12.77 14.55 -19.99
C GLY A 211 -11.69 13.49 -19.89
N THR A 212 -10.43 13.89 -19.96
CA THR A 212 -9.28 12.96 -19.88
C THR A 212 -8.49 13.17 -18.61
N PHE A 213 -7.92 12.07 -18.09
CA PHE A 213 -7.00 12.11 -16.96
C PHE A 213 -5.79 11.18 -17.22
N ALA A 214 -4.71 11.40 -16.46
CA ALA A 214 -3.50 10.61 -16.60
C ALA A 214 -3.71 9.17 -16.12
N GLY A 215 -3.06 8.20 -16.77
CA GLY A 215 -3.11 6.79 -16.38
C GLY A 215 -4.00 5.94 -17.29
N SER A 216 -4.04 4.64 -16.99
CA SER A 216 -4.76 3.63 -17.76
C SER A 216 -6.02 3.09 -17.05
N GLY A 217 -6.55 3.85 -16.09
CA GLY A 217 -7.76 3.50 -15.35
C GLY A 217 -7.60 2.41 -14.30
N GLN A 218 -6.38 1.92 -14.03
CA GLN A 218 -6.14 0.94 -12.98
C GLN A 218 -6.08 1.60 -11.59
N SER A 219 -6.46 0.85 -10.57
CA SER A 219 -6.33 1.30 -9.17
C SER A 219 -4.86 1.33 -8.75
N ILE A 220 -4.45 2.45 -8.17
CA ILE A 220 -3.08 2.72 -7.72
C ILE A 220 -3.10 3.01 -6.24
N TYR A 221 -2.30 2.28 -5.47
CA TYR A 221 -2.06 2.53 -4.05
C TYR A 221 -0.58 2.81 -3.86
N TYR A 222 -0.24 4.04 -3.47
CA TYR A 222 1.13 4.48 -3.25
C TYR A 222 1.37 4.66 -1.76
N PHE A 223 2.28 3.86 -1.22
CA PHE A 223 2.66 3.84 0.19
C PHE A 223 3.99 4.58 0.35
N LEU A 224 3.95 5.73 1.00
CA LEU A 224 5.17 6.48 1.30
C LEU A 224 5.86 5.87 2.52
N GLY A 225 7.10 5.45 2.33
CA GLY A 225 7.96 4.93 3.37
C GLY A 225 8.60 6.03 4.23
N PRO A 226 9.48 5.66 5.16
CA PRO A 226 10.26 6.62 5.93
C PRO A 226 11.23 7.45 5.09
N VAL A 227 11.64 6.93 3.94
CA VAL A 227 12.46 7.60 2.92
C VAL A 227 11.94 7.22 1.53
N PRO A 228 12.13 8.08 0.50
CA PRO A 228 11.57 7.83 -0.85
C PRO A 228 12.00 6.50 -1.48
N GLN A 229 13.21 6.03 -1.16
CA GLN A 229 13.72 4.73 -1.64
C GLN A 229 12.93 3.54 -1.08
N LEU A 230 12.20 3.71 0.02
CA LEU A 230 11.37 2.69 0.65
C LEU A 230 9.87 2.85 0.34
N ASP A 231 9.52 3.75 -0.56
CA ASP A 231 8.16 3.83 -1.10
C ASP A 231 7.79 2.52 -1.81
N THR A 232 6.52 2.21 -1.86
CA THR A 232 6.00 1.03 -2.55
C THR A 232 4.72 1.40 -3.28
N VAL A 233 4.54 0.89 -4.50
CA VAL A 233 3.27 0.97 -5.22
C VAL A 233 2.63 -0.40 -5.22
N ASN A 234 1.34 -0.46 -4.94
CA ASN A 234 0.51 -1.62 -5.20
C ASN A 234 -0.46 -1.30 -6.33
N LEU A 235 -0.50 -2.19 -7.32
CA LEU A 235 -1.51 -2.20 -8.38
C LEU A 235 -2.46 -3.36 -8.09
N ASP A 236 -3.73 -3.04 -7.95
CA ASP A 236 -4.77 -4.06 -7.76
C ASP A 236 -5.09 -4.71 -9.11
N GLN A 237 -4.87 -6.02 -9.19
CA GLN A 237 -5.04 -6.82 -10.40
C GLN A 237 -5.95 -8.03 -10.10
N SER A 238 -6.63 -8.56 -11.12
CA SER A 238 -7.52 -9.72 -10.99
C SER A 238 -6.84 -10.98 -10.42
N HIS A 239 -5.51 -11.09 -10.57
CA HIS A 239 -4.73 -12.20 -10.01
C HIS A 239 -4.12 -11.88 -8.63
N GLY A 240 -4.46 -10.74 -8.04
CA GLY A 240 -3.96 -10.26 -6.74
C GLY A 240 -3.10 -9.00 -6.84
N PRO A 241 -2.66 -8.47 -5.70
CA PRO A 241 -1.86 -7.25 -5.64
C PRO A 241 -0.47 -7.46 -6.26
N VAL A 242 -0.03 -6.48 -7.05
CA VAL A 242 1.33 -6.42 -7.63
C VAL A 242 2.09 -5.27 -6.97
N PHE A 243 3.15 -5.60 -6.24
CA PHE A 243 3.99 -4.61 -5.57
C PHE A 243 5.18 -4.20 -6.45
N LEU A 244 5.40 -2.90 -6.58
CA LEU A 244 6.48 -2.29 -7.35
C LEU A 244 7.35 -1.46 -6.42
N ASP A 245 8.68 -1.59 -6.58
CA ASP A 245 9.67 -0.92 -5.74
C ASP A 245 10.89 -0.40 -6.52
N ALA A 246 10.91 -0.57 -7.85
CA ALA A 246 11.98 -0.02 -8.67
C ALA A 246 11.84 1.51 -8.77
N GLU A 247 12.95 2.24 -8.59
CA GLU A 247 12.99 3.71 -8.52
C GLU A 247 12.28 4.39 -9.72
N ALA A 248 12.56 3.93 -10.94
CA ALA A 248 11.92 4.47 -12.14
C ALA A 248 10.39 4.23 -12.18
N GLN A 249 9.91 3.12 -11.57
CA GLN A 249 8.48 2.85 -11.45
C GLN A 249 7.86 3.77 -10.38
N LEU A 250 8.50 3.92 -9.23
CA LEU A 250 8.05 4.81 -8.16
C LEU A 250 7.93 6.25 -8.66
N ASP A 251 8.92 6.75 -9.40
CA ASP A 251 8.91 8.09 -9.99
C ASP A 251 7.76 8.25 -10.99
N LYS A 252 7.56 7.26 -11.86
CA LYS A 252 6.43 7.26 -12.82
C LYS A 252 5.09 7.39 -12.09
N TYR A 253 4.85 6.59 -11.06
CA TYR A 253 3.58 6.62 -10.34
C TYR A 253 3.41 7.87 -9.47
N ARG A 254 4.50 8.44 -8.96
CA ARG A 254 4.48 9.74 -8.25
C ARG A 254 4.03 10.87 -9.17
N VAL A 255 4.59 10.93 -10.40
CA VAL A 255 4.17 11.90 -11.42
C VAL A 255 2.74 11.66 -11.87
N LEU A 256 2.35 10.39 -12.08
CA LEU A 256 1.00 10.02 -12.49
C LEU A 256 -0.04 10.51 -11.48
N LEU A 257 0.14 10.19 -10.20
CA LEU A 257 -0.76 10.61 -9.13
C LEU A 257 -0.83 12.14 -9.03
N GLY A 258 0.30 12.85 -9.16
CA GLY A 258 0.30 14.32 -9.18
C GLY A 258 -0.51 14.90 -10.34
N ARG A 259 -0.49 14.27 -11.53
CA ARG A 259 -1.32 14.70 -12.67
C ARG A 259 -2.81 14.41 -12.43
N MET A 260 -3.15 13.29 -11.83
CA MET A 260 -4.54 12.96 -11.49
C MET A 260 -5.08 13.94 -10.44
N GLU A 261 -4.29 14.29 -9.42
CA GLU A 261 -4.65 15.29 -8.42
C GLU A 261 -4.88 16.67 -9.05
N ALA A 262 -4.04 17.09 -10.00
CA ALA A 262 -4.19 18.36 -10.70
C ALA A 262 -5.44 18.42 -11.62
N THR A 263 -5.98 17.26 -12.00
CA THR A 263 -7.21 17.15 -12.81
C THR A 263 -8.47 17.08 -11.94
N ALA A 264 -8.33 16.71 -10.66
CA ALA A 264 -9.44 16.56 -9.74
C ALA A 264 -9.98 17.90 -9.26
N LEU A 265 -11.23 17.91 -8.81
CA LEU A 265 -11.80 19.00 -8.02
C LEU A 265 -11.00 19.16 -6.72
N ASP A 266 -10.97 20.37 -6.18
CA ASP A 266 -10.43 20.61 -4.85
C ASP A 266 -11.27 19.91 -3.75
N ARG A 267 -10.85 20.03 -2.49
CA ARG A 267 -11.50 19.34 -1.36
C ARG A 267 -12.97 19.72 -1.21
N ASP A 268 -13.28 21.03 -1.29
CA ASP A 268 -14.64 21.52 -1.10
C ASP A 268 -15.53 21.16 -2.30
N GLY A 269 -15.05 21.35 -3.52
CA GLY A 269 -15.74 20.93 -4.73
C GLY A 269 -15.98 19.41 -4.79
N SER A 270 -15.03 18.62 -4.32
CA SER A 270 -15.18 17.16 -4.24
C SER A 270 -16.24 16.75 -3.23
N ARG A 271 -16.27 17.38 -2.05
CA ARG A 271 -17.30 17.16 -1.03
C ARG A 271 -18.70 17.49 -1.57
N ASP A 272 -18.85 18.68 -2.17
CA ASP A 272 -20.12 19.13 -2.72
C ASP A 272 -20.59 18.21 -3.87
N PHE A 273 -19.64 17.72 -4.68
CA PHE A 273 -19.93 16.76 -5.75
C PHE A 273 -20.46 15.44 -5.20
N ILE A 274 -19.85 14.89 -4.14
CA ILE A 274 -20.32 13.66 -3.49
C ILE A 274 -21.70 13.89 -2.87
N HIS A 275 -21.95 15.02 -2.18
CA HIS A 275 -23.26 15.37 -1.64
C HIS A 275 -24.35 15.42 -2.72
N ASN A 276 -24.05 15.95 -3.90
CA ASN A 276 -24.99 15.96 -5.01
C ASN A 276 -25.36 14.54 -5.46
N ILE A 277 -24.38 13.64 -5.58
CA ILE A 277 -24.64 12.23 -5.92
C ILE A 277 -25.52 11.57 -4.85
N VAL A 278 -25.28 11.81 -3.56
CA VAL A 278 -26.09 11.26 -2.47
C VAL A 278 -27.57 11.71 -2.55
N ARG A 279 -27.80 12.95 -2.99
CA ARG A 279 -29.17 13.46 -3.17
C ARG A 279 -29.87 12.85 -4.38
N ASP A 280 -29.13 12.49 -5.40
CA ASP A 280 -29.67 11.90 -6.63
C ASP A 280 -29.98 10.39 -6.49
N LEU A 281 -29.47 9.72 -5.46
CA LEU A 281 -29.71 8.31 -5.12
C LEU A 281 -31.00 8.12 -4.31
#